data_1565a828252eb385ab109609b8714968
#
_entry.id   1565a828252eb385ab109609b8714968
#
_cell.length_a   1.000
_cell.length_b   1.000
_cell.length_c   1.000
_cell.angle_alpha   90.00
_cell.angle_beta   90.00
_cell.angle_gamma   90.00
#
_symmetry.space_group_name_H-M   'P 1'
#
loop_
_entity.id
_entity.type
_entity.pdbx_description
1 polymer ?
#
loop_
_entity_poly.entity_id
_entity_poly.type
_entity_poly.pdbx_seq_one_letter_code
_entity_poly.pdbx_strand_id
1 'polypeptide(L)'
;MIRLGRISYVNMAPVFYRLEAEVEEIQGVPTELNRRLLAGELDVAPISSIEYARNADRLRLLPRLCVSSEGAVDSIQLVSRKPLEHVRTVAVTPESATSVVLTKVLLPDADHVPLGEEADAKLLIGDAALKSAFEDPTPHYDLGRLWQERTGLPMVFAVWACPEPLQGGLAELEDALVASVRLARAEPERLAFEASDSYGYPAGFLARYFEKLRYSFGPRERAGLMTFLELAQEAGELDEVPELRFVREAVPA
;
A
#
# COMPACT_ATOMS: atom_id res chain seq x y z
N MET A 1 -18.50 3.53 -17.75
CA MET A 1 -17.23 2.78 -17.57
C MET A 1 -16.64 3.26 -16.24
N ILE A 2 -16.21 2.35 -15.37
CA ILE A 2 -15.63 2.70 -14.05
C ILE A 2 -14.20 3.22 -14.26
N ARG A 3 -13.88 4.39 -13.69
CA ARG A 3 -12.53 4.96 -13.67
C ARG A 3 -11.77 4.35 -12.49
N LEU A 4 -10.88 3.40 -12.82
CA LEU A 4 -10.13 2.58 -11.87
C LEU A 4 -8.71 3.11 -11.69
N GLY A 5 -8.38 3.54 -10.47
CA GLY A 5 -7.01 3.91 -10.13
C GLY A 5 -6.10 2.67 -10.04
N ARG A 6 -4.88 2.78 -10.58
CA ARG A 6 -3.83 1.77 -10.49
C ARG A 6 -2.53 2.40 -10.04
N ILE A 7 -1.98 1.95 -8.91
CA ILE A 7 -0.62 2.33 -8.52
C ILE A 7 0.36 1.82 -9.57
N SER A 8 1.24 2.69 -10.07
CA SER A 8 2.14 2.37 -11.18
C SER A 8 3.31 1.46 -10.82
N TYR A 9 3.49 1.13 -9.53
CA TYR A 9 4.56 0.25 -9.07
C TYR A 9 4.30 -1.22 -9.36
N VAL A 10 5.39 -1.98 -9.44
CA VAL A 10 5.35 -3.43 -9.74
C VAL A 10 4.53 -4.26 -8.74
N ASN A 11 4.33 -3.76 -7.50
CA ASN A 11 3.50 -4.43 -6.50
C ASN A 11 2.03 -4.62 -6.92
N MET A 12 1.57 -3.89 -7.92
CA MET A 12 0.20 -4.02 -8.43
C MET A 12 0.07 -5.05 -9.56
N ALA A 13 1.18 -5.57 -10.08
CA ALA A 13 1.12 -6.57 -11.15
C ALA A 13 0.21 -7.78 -10.81
N PRO A 14 0.23 -8.35 -9.57
CA PRO A 14 -0.67 -9.46 -9.23
C PRO A 14 -2.17 -9.11 -9.25
N VAL A 15 -2.54 -7.87 -8.90
CA VAL A 15 -3.95 -7.43 -8.84
C VAL A 15 -4.52 -7.19 -10.23
N PHE A 16 -3.68 -6.77 -11.17
CA PHE A 16 -4.06 -6.47 -12.55
C PHE A 16 -3.66 -7.59 -13.53
N TYR A 17 -3.21 -8.73 -13.01
CA TYR A 17 -2.81 -9.87 -13.83
C TYR A 17 -4.01 -10.45 -14.57
N ARG A 18 -4.07 -10.21 -15.90
CA ARG A 18 -5.17 -10.64 -16.76
C ARG A 18 -6.55 -10.23 -16.22
N LEU A 19 -6.65 -8.99 -15.76
CA LEU A 19 -7.90 -8.43 -15.27
C LEU A 19 -8.97 -8.44 -16.39
N GLU A 20 -10.06 -9.15 -16.15
CA GLU A 20 -11.22 -9.20 -17.04
C GLU A 20 -12.31 -8.25 -16.52
N ALA A 21 -12.17 -6.95 -16.79
CA ALA A 21 -13.14 -5.93 -16.44
C ALA A 21 -13.12 -4.79 -17.47
N GLU A 22 -14.29 -4.27 -17.82
CA GLU A 22 -14.41 -3.07 -18.66
C GLU A 22 -14.25 -1.81 -17.81
N VAL A 23 -13.01 -1.32 -17.69
CA VAL A 23 -12.65 -0.16 -16.89
C VAL A 23 -11.77 0.81 -17.65
N GLU A 24 -11.77 2.06 -17.25
CA GLU A 24 -10.77 3.04 -17.63
C GLU A 24 -9.66 3.03 -16.58
N GLU A 25 -8.52 2.38 -16.86
CA GLU A 25 -7.38 2.37 -15.94
C GLU A 25 -6.65 3.71 -15.97
N ILE A 26 -6.45 4.28 -14.77
CA ILE A 26 -5.74 5.54 -14.57
C ILE A 26 -4.58 5.29 -13.62
N GLN A 27 -3.36 5.37 -14.15
CA GLN A 27 -2.14 5.09 -13.39
C GLN A 27 -1.62 6.33 -12.68
N GLY A 28 -0.97 6.13 -11.53
CA GLY A 28 -0.32 7.18 -10.75
C GLY A 28 0.41 6.64 -9.51
N VAL A 29 1.15 7.50 -8.85
CA VAL A 29 1.71 7.19 -7.52
C VAL A 29 0.62 7.27 -6.46
N PRO A 30 0.79 6.62 -5.27
CA PRO A 30 -0.26 6.56 -4.26
C PRO A 30 -0.87 7.92 -3.88
N THR A 31 -0.07 8.94 -3.64
CA THR A 31 -0.58 10.28 -3.28
C THR A 31 -1.33 10.97 -4.41
N GLU A 32 -0.95 10.74 -5.66
CA GLU A 32 -1.71 11.24 -6.81
C GLU A 32 -3.08 10.57 -6.89
N LEU A 33 -3.15 9.24 -6.72
CA LEU A 33 -4.42 8.51 -6.73
C LEU A 33 -5.31 8.92 -5.55
N ASN A 34 -4.74 9.15 -4.34
CA ASN A 34 -5.48 9.71 -3.21
C ASN A 34 -6.16 11.03 -3.61
N ARG A 35 -5.40 11.99 -4.14
CA ARG A 35 -5.91 13.29 -4.58
C ARG A 35 -7.00 13.14 -5.64
N ARG A 36 -6.78 12.30 -6.65
CA ARG A 36 -7.71 12.11 -7.77
C ARG A 36 -9.02 11.46 -7.32
N LEU A 37 -8.95 10.48 -6.42
CA LEU A 37 -10.14 9.85 -5.85
C LEU A 37 -10.98 10.87 -5.06
N LEU A 38 -10.34 11.64 -4.19
CA LEU A 38 -10.99 12.67 -3.38
C LEU A 38 -11.56 13.83 -4.20
N ALA A 39 -10.98 14.11 -5.37
CA ALA A 39 -11.49 15.08 -6.34
C ALA A 39 -12.63 14.54 -7.22
N GLY A 40 -13.02 13.25 -7.08
CA GLY A 40 -14.03 12.63 -7.93
C GLY A 40 -13.57 12.35 -9.38
N GLU A 41 -12.25 12.35 -9.61
CA GLU A 41 -11.64 11.99 -10.89
C GLU A 41 -11.53 10.47 -11.06
N LEU A 42 -11.68 9.69 -9.99
CA LEU A 42 -11.70 8.23 -9.95
C LEU A 42 -12.97 7.75 -9.25
N ASP A 43 -13.46 6.58 -9.64
CA ASP A 43 -14.62 5.94 -9.03
C ASP A 43 -14.20 4.91 -7.96
N VAL A 44 -13.01 4.33 -8.12
CA VAL A 44 -12.38 3.41 -7.16
C VAL A 44 -10.86 3.42 -7.33
N ALA A 45 -10.12 3.34 -6.24
CA ALA A 45 -8.67 3.23 -6.28
C ALA A 45 -8.10 2.58 -5.00
N PRO A 46 -6.90 1.95 -5.09
CA PRO A 46 -6.10 1.67 -3.91
C PRO A 46 -5.50 3.00 -3.42
N ILE A 47 -5.88 3.42 -2.22
CA ILE A 47 -5.39 4.65 -1.60
C ILE A 47 -4.64 4.35 -0.30
N SER A 48 -3.82 5.28 0.12
CA SER A 48 -3.10 5.18 1.41
C SER A 48 -4.08 4.94 2.57
N SER A 49 -3.78 3.96 3.43
CA SER A 49 -4.63 3.62 4.58
C SER A 49 -4.94 4.83 5.48
N ILE A 50 -3.95 5.70 5.70
CA ILE A 50 -4.14 6.92 6.48
C ILE A 50 -5.05 7.94 5.79
N GLU A 51 -5.03 8.00 4.45
CA GLU A 51 -5.92 8.91 3.71
C GLU A 51 -7.36 8.43 3.71
N TYR A 52 -7.59 7.12 3.73
CA TYR A 52 -8.93 6.60 4.02
C TYR A 52 -9.40 7.10 5.38
N ALA A 53 -8.59 6.94 6.44
CA ALA A 53 -8.98 7.34 7.78
C ALA A 53 -9.30 8.84 7.89
N ARG A 54 -8.50 9.70 7.25
CA ARG A 54 -8.71 11.15 7.19
C ARG A 54 -9.98 11.57 6.44
N ASN A 55 -10.57 10.67 5.64
CA ASN A 55 -11.72 10.94 4.76
C ASN A 55 -12.82 9.87 4.89
N ALA A 56 -12.89 9.15 6.00
CA ALA A 56 -13.78 8.00 6.19
C ALA A 56 -15.28 8.38 6.14
N ASP A 57 -15.61 9.63 6.39
CA ASP A 57 -16.97 10.18 6.24
C ASP A 57 -17.48 10.15 4.80
N ARG A 58 -16.58 10.27 3.81
CA ARG A 58 -16.87 10.39 2.37
C ARG A 58 -16.55 9.14 1.57
N LEU A 59 -15.83 8.17 2.15
CA LEU A 59 -15.33 7.00 1.47
C LEU A 59 -15.97 5.71 1.99
N ARG A 60 -16.03 4.70 1.10
CA ARG A 60 -16.39 3.31 1.43
C ARG A 60 -15.30 2.39 0.93
N LEU A 61 -14.99 1.37 1.72
CA LEU A 61 -13.99 0.35 1.40
C LEU A 61 -14.60 -0.80 0.60
N LEU A 62 -13.86 -1.32 -0.35
CA LEU A 62 -14.11 -2.66 -0.87
C LEU A 62 -13.75 -3.67 0.22
N PRO A 63 -14.65 -4.62 0.56
CA PRO A 63 -14.50 -5.45 1.76
C PRO A 63 -13.42 -6.53 1.68
N ARG A 64 -12.95 -6.90 0.48
CA ARG A 64 -12.08 -8.07 0.27
C ARG A 64 -10.65 -7.75 -0.15
N LEU A 65 -10.35 -6.48 -0.47
CA LEU A 65 -9.08 -6.08 -1.06
C LEU A 65 -8.33 -5.03 -0.24
N CYS A 66 -7.04 -5.24 -0.06
CA CYS A 66 -6.06 -4.28 0.47
C CYS A 66 -4.69 -4.51 -0.18
N VAL A 67 -3.71 -3.71 0.18
CA VAL A 67 -2.28 -3.99 -0.09
C VAL A 67 -1.58 -4.05 1.26
N SER A 68 -1.08 -5.24 1.61
CA SER A 68 -0.49 -5.50 2.93
C SER A 68 0.69 -6.46 2.85
N SER A 69 1.44 -6.57 3.96
CA SER A 69 2.42 -7.63 4.18
C SER A 69 2.34 -8.16 5.60
N GLU A 70 2.66 -9.42 5.78
CA GLU A 70 2.86 -10.04 7.09
C GLU A 70 4.37 -10.25 7.27
N GLY A 71 5.06 -9.22 7.77
CA GLY A 71 6.51 -9.12 7.79
C GLY A 71 7.08 -8.27 6.66
N ALA A 72 8.26 -8.64 6.19
CA ALA A 72 8.97 -7.86 5.18
C ALA A 72 8.14 -7.62 3.91
N VAL A 73 8.20 -6.39 3.41
CA VAL A 73 7.52 -5.96 2.18
C VAL A 73 8.50 -5.66 1.04
N ASP A 74 9.78 -5.49 1.34
CA ASP A 74 10.91 -5.10 0.45
C ASP A 74 10.75 -3.72 -0.22
N SER A 75 9.55 -3.32 -0.57
CA SER A 75 9.27 -2.09 -1.30
C SER A 75 8.96 -0.87 -0.42
N ILE A 76 9.21 -0.94 0.89
CA ILE A 76 9.08 0.19 1.83
C ILE A 76 10.22 0.11 2.83
N GLN A 77 11.26 0.93 2.60
CA GLN A 77 12.55 0.81 3.26
C GLN A 77 13.01 2.13 3.86
N LEU A 78 13.54 2.08 5.09
CA LEU A 78 14.41 3.12 5.61
C LEU A 78 15.85 2.75 5.28
N VAL A 79 16.53 3.60 4.53
CA VAL A 79 17.93 3.42 4.16
C VAL A 79 18.78 4.31 5.04
N SER A 80 19.63 3.73 5.89
CA SER A 80 20.46 4.46 6.84
C SER A 80 21.77 3.75 7.14
N ARG A 81 22.86 4.52 7.25
CA ARG A 81 24.14 4.04 7.78
C ARG A 81 24.17 3.96 9.30
N LYS A 82 23.26 4.67 9.96
CA LYS A 82 23.12 4.64 11.42
C LYS A 82 22.16 3.50 11.81
N PRO A 83 22.39 2.84 12.95
CA PRO A 83 21.38 2.02 13.60
C PRO A 83 20.11 2.83 13.88
N LEU A 84 18.92 2.19 13.82
CA LEU A 84 17.63 2.89 13.90
C LEU A 84 17.47 3.70 15.19
N GLU A 85 18.00 3.20 16.31
CA GLU A 85 17.99 3.87 17.62
C GLU A 85 18.79 5.19 17.66
N HIS A 86 19.65 5.40 16.65
CA HIS A 86 20.46 6.61 16.50
C HIS A 86 19.97 7.53 15.37
N VAL A 87 18.92 7.16 14.67
CA VAL A 87 18.28 8.01 13.64
C VAL A 87 17.52 9.13 14.34
N ARG A 88 17.78 10.38 13.98
CA ARG A 88 17.09 11.58 14.51
C ARG A 88 16.39 12.37 13.41
N THR A 89 16.78 12.17 12.15
CA THR A 89 16.14 12.82 11.01
C THR A 89 15.88 11.81 9.91
N VAL A 90 14.69 11.88 9.28
CA VAL A 90 14.31 11.02 8.16
C VAL A 90 13.84 11.88 7.00
N ALA A 91 14.50 11.75 5.85
CA ALA A 91 14.04 12.33 4.60
C ALA A 91 12.91 11.45 4.02
N VAL A 92 11.69 11.99 3.97
CA VAL A 92 10.48 11.25 3.61
C VAL A 92 10.03 11.54 2.18
N THR A 93 9.60 10.47 1.48
CA THR A 93 9.04 10.58 0.14
C THR A 93 7.68 11.27 0.14
N PRO A 94 7.36 12.09 -0.87
CA PRO A 94 6.01 12.66 -1.03
C PRO A 94 5.00 11.67 -1.64
N GLU A 95 5.42 10.46 -2.03
CA GLU A 95 4.60 9.54 -2.83
C GLU A 95 3.68 8.62 -2.01
N SER A 96 3.87 8.51 -0.66
CA SER A 96 3.05 7.65 0.19
C SER A 96 2.74 8.26 1.56
N ALA A 97 1.51 8.61 1.81
CA ALA A 97 1.08 9.13 3.10
C ALA A 97 1.17 8.06 4.22
N THR A 98 0.75 6.81 3.95
CA THR A 98 0.81 5.72 4.95
C THR A 98 2.24 5.43 5.39
N SER A 99 3.20 5.36 4.44
CA SER A 99 4.58 5.03 4.79
C SER A 99 5.25 6.14 5.61
N VAL A 100 4.91 7.41 5.35
CA VAL A 100 5.37 8.55 6.15
C VAL A 100 4.84 8.45 7.58
N VAL A 101 3.54 8.24 7.77
CA VAL A 101 2.93 8.09 9.10
C VAL A 101 3.48 6.84 9.82
N LEU A 102 3.65 5.72 9.11
CA LEU A 102 4.25 4.52 9.68
C LEU A 102 5.67 4.78 10.20
N THR A 103 6.45 5.60 9.47
CA THR A 103 7.79 5.99 9.94
C THR A 103 7.71 6.79 11.23
N LYS A 104 6.77 7.73 11.37
CA LYS A 104 6.54 8.49 12.62
C LYS A 104 6.14 7.58 13.78
N VAL A 105 5.27 6.61 13.52
CA VAL A 105 4.86 5.62 14.51
C VAL A 105 6.05 4.77 14.97
N LEU A 106 6.91 4.34 14.04
CA LEU A 106 8.05 3.46 14.36
C LEU A 106 9.25 4.19 14.95
N LEU A 107 9.46 5.45 14.57
CA LEU A 107 10.56 6.32 15.01
C LEU A 107 10.00 7.66 15.55
N PRO A 108 9.31 7.65 16.72
CA PRO A 108 8.58 8.83 17.21
C PRO A 108 9.50 10.01 17.57
N ASP A 109 10.78 9.76 17.84
CA ASP A 109 11.77 10.78 18.22
C ASP A 109 12.53 11.36 17.01
N ALA A 110 12.19 10.95 15.78
CA ALA A 110 12.84 11.43 14.58
C ALA A 110 12.07 12.56 13.90
N ASP A 111 12.76 13.65 13.57
CA ASP A 111 12.22 14.71 12.74
C ASP A 111 12.12 14.27 11.28
N HIS A 112 11.07 14.74 10.60
CA HIS A 112 10.83 14.43 9.18
C HIS A 112 11.12 15.64 8.32
N VAL A 113 11.97 15.45 7.29
CA VAL A 113 12.34 16.47 6.30
C VAL A 113 11.96 15.99 4.89
N PRO A 114 11.76 16.90 3.93
CA PRO A 114 11.50 16.52 2.54
C PRO A 114 12.60 15.64 1.95
N LEU A 115 12.22 14.70 1.07
CA LEU A 115 13.19 13.88 0.33
C LEU A 115 14.09 14.80 -0.52
N GLY A 116 15.40 14.63 -0.37
CA GLY A 116 16.43 15.47 -0.99
C GLY A 116 17.17 16.37 -0.01
N GLU A 117 16.64 16.58 1.19
CA GLU A 117 17.38 17.23 2.28
C GLU A 117 18.32 16.24 2.98
N GLU A 118 19.34 16.78 3.66
CA GLU A 118 20.28 15.97 4.44
C GLU A 118 19.56 15.37 5.67
N ALA A 119 19.65 14.05 5.83
CA ALA A 119 19.04 13.32 6.91
C ALA A 119 19.83 12.06 7.28
N ASP A 120 19.60 11.53 8.48
CA ASP A 120 20.21 10.29 8.96
C ASP A 120 19.70 9.05 8.20
N ALA A 121 18.45 9.09 7.77
CA ALA A 121 17.81 8.02 7.01
C ALA A 121 16.97 8.60 5.85
N LYS A 122 16.70 7.76 4.84
CA LYS A 122 15.77 8.06 3.75
C LYS A 122 14.65 7.03 3.73
N LEU A 123 13.41 7.49 3.65
CA LEU A 123 12.27 6.62 3.35
C LEU A 123 12.11 6.49 1.84
N LEU A 124 12.26 5.27 1.34
CA LEU A 124 12.03 4.91 -0.05
C LEU A 124 10.84 3.96 -0.15
N ILE A 125 10.06 4.09 -1.23
CA ILE A 125 8.91 3.22 -1.50
C ILE A 125 8.89 2.70 -2.93
N GLY A 126 8.06 1.67 -3.16
CA GLY A 126 7.80 1.11 -4.47
C GLY A 126 9.08 0.69 -5.20
N ASP A 127 9.14 0.98 -6.47
CA ASP A 127 10.24 0.59 -7.34
C ASP A 127 11.56 1.26 -6.94
N ALA A 128 11.53 2.47 -6.38
CA ALA A 128 12.72 3.13 -5.87
C ALA A 128 13.35 2.38 -4.68
N ALA A 129 12.53 1.83 -3.78
CA ALA A 129 13.01 1.01 -2.66
C ALA A 129 13.61 -0.31 -3.15
N LEU A 130 12.92 -0.99 -4.08
CA LEU A 130 13.41 -2.24 -4.68
C LEU A 130 14.74 -2.02 -5.41
N LYS A 131 14.84 -0.97 -6.21
CA LYS A 131 16.07 -0.62 -6.92
C LYS A 131 17.23 -0.30 -5.97
N SER A 132 16.96 0.49 -4.94
CA SER A 132 17.95 0.83 -3.90
C SER A 132 18.53 -0.42 -3.24
N ALA A 133 17.73 -1.43 -2.98
CA ALA A 133 18.19 -2.68 -2.38
C ALA A 133 19.20 -3.46 -3.24
N PHE A 134 19.23 -3.23 -4.56
CA PHE A 134 20.23 -3.82 -5.47
C PHE A 134 21.49 -2.95 -5.63
N GLU A 135 21.32 -1.63 -5.65
CA GLU A 135 22.35 -0.69 -6.07
C GLU A 135 23.08 -0.01 -4.90
N ASP A 136 22.42 0.11 -3.75
CA ASP A 136 22.97 0.81 -2.57
C ASP A 136 23.34 -0.20 -1.46
N PRO A 137 24.63 -0.33 -1.11
CA PRO A 137 25.08 -1.22 -0.03
C PRO A 137 24.74 -0.70 1.39
N THR A 138 24.16 0.48 1.51
CA THR A 138 23.72 1.04 2.80
C THR A 138 22.65 0.12 3.43
N PRO A 139 22.68 -0.10 4.75
CA PRO A 139 21.66 -0.91 5.40
C PRO A 139 20.23 -0.44 5.13
N HIS A 140 19.37 -1.41 4.82
CA HIS A 140 17.95 -1.23 4.54
C HIS A 140 17.13 -1.84 5.68
N TYR A 141 16.25 -1.04 6.27
CA TYR A 141 15.34 -1.44 7.35
C TYR A 141 13.91 -1.49 6.80
N ASP A 142 13.36 -2.69 6.70
CA ASP A 142 12.04 -2.93 6.12
C ASP A 142 10.93 -2.54 7.09
N LEU A 143 10.07 -1.59 6.71
CA LEU A 143 9.01 -1.09 7.59
C LEU A 143 7.91 -2.12 7.87
N GLY A 144 7.64 -3.03 6.95
CA GLY A 144 6.68 -4.11 7.17
C GLY A 144 7.18 -5.09 8.24
N ARG A 145 8.48 -5.42 8.21
CA ARG A 145 9.13 -6.24 9.24
C ARG A 145 9.12 -5.54 10.60
N LEU A 146 9.56 -4.29 10.67
CA LEU A 146 9.56 -3.53 11.92
C LEU A 146 8.17 -3.42 12.54
N TRP A 147 7.16 -3.23 11.70
CA TRP A 147 5.76 -3.23 12.13
C TRP A 147 5.35 -4.58 12.74
N GLN A 148 5.64 -5.68 12.05
CA GLN A 148 5.30 -7.02 12.54
C GLN A 148 6.03 -7.35 13.84
N GLU A 149 7.32 -7.00 13.96
CA GLU A 149 8.10 -7.20 15.18
C GLU A 149 7.51 -6.42 16.36
N ARG A 150 6.96 -5.22 16.12
CA ARG A 150 6.34 -4.39 17.16
C ARG A 150 4.93 -4.86 17.56
N THR A 151 4.12 -5.32 16.62
CA THR A 151 2.67 -5.52 16.81
C THR A 151 2.21 -6.97 16.69
N GLY A 152 2.95 -7.82 16.00
CA GLY A 152 2.55 -9.17 15.63
C GLY A 152 1.46 -9.24 14.54
N LEU A 153 1.09 -8.10 13.93
CA LEU A 153 0.00 -7.97 12.96
C LEU A 153 0.54 -7.64 11.55
N PRO A 154 -0.25 -7.95 10.49
CA PRO A 154 0.05 -7.45 9.14
C PRO A 154 0.00 -5.92 9.09
N MET A 155 0.88 -5.30 8.28
CA MET A 155 0.75 -3.89 7.94
C MET A 155 -0.08 -3.72 6.69
N VAL A 156 -1.12 -2.88 6.75
CA VAL A 156 -1.96 -2.52 5.61
C VAL A 156 -1.52 -1.14 5.10
N PHE A 157 -0.88 -1.13 3.94
CA PHE A 157 -0.33 0.10 3.35
C PHE A 157 -1.36 0.88 2.54
N ALA A 158 -2.26 0.14 1.88
CA ALA A 158 -3.33 0.73 1.09
C ALA A 158 -4.62 -0.09 1.20
N VAL A 159 -5.74 0.58 1.08
CA VAL A 159 -7.08 0.01 1.03
C VAL A 159 -7.77 0.42 -0.27
N TRP A 160 -8.66 -0.40 -0.78
CA TRP A 160 -9.45 -0.06 -1.95
C TRP A 160 -10.66 0.75 -1.51
N ALA A 161 -10.79 1.98 -2.00
CA ALA A 161 -11.82 2.90 -1.60
C ALA A 161 -12.58 3.50 -2.79
N CYS A 162 -13.84 3.85 -2.52
CA CYS A 162 -14.78 4.46 -3.46
C CYS A 162 -15.39 5.70 -2.80
N PRO A 163 -15.51 6.85 -3.48
CA PRO A 163 -16.23 8.01 -2.98
C PRO A 163 -17.75 7.78 -3.04
N GLU A 164 -18.51 8.42 -2.17
CA GLU A 164 -19.96 8.51 -2.28
C GLU A 164 -20.38 9.68 -3.20
N PRO A 165 -21.46 9.53 -4.01
CA PRO A 165 -22.31 8.35 -4.16
C PRO A 165 -21.62 7.20 -4.91
N LEU A 166 -21.89 5.95 -4.51
CA LEU A 166 -21.25 4.77 -5.09
C LEU A 166 -21.67 4.55 -6.54
N GLN A 167 -20.71 4.23 -7.40
CA GLN A 167 -20.94 3.80 -8.77
C GLN A 167 -21.53 2.38 -8.80
N GLY A 168 -22.33 2.08 -9.83
CA GLY A 168 -22.75 0.71 -10.12
C GLY A 168 -21.58 -0.15 -10.63
N GLY A 169 -21.66 -1.48 -10.44
CA GLY A 169 -20.66 -2.43 -10.94
C GLY A 169 -19.43 -2.61 -10.06
N LEU A 170 -19.41 -2.02 -8.84
CA LEU A 170 -18.27 -2.16 -7.92
C LEU A 170 -18.09 -3.58 -7.38
N ALA A 171 -19.19 -4.32 -7.19
CA ALA A 171 -19.13 -5.71 -6.73
C ALA A 171 -18.53 -6.63 -7.80
N GLU A 172 -18.95 -6.47 -9.04
CA GLU A 172 -18.43 -7.21 -10.20
C GLU A 172 -16.96 -6.86 -10.44
N LEU A 173 -16.58 -5.60 -10.29
CA LEU A 173 -15.19 -5.19 -10.39
C LEU A 173 -14.35 -5.81 -9.26
N GLU A 174 -14.82 -5.80 -8.03
CA GLU A 174 -14.12 -6.45 -6.92
C GLU A 174 -13.97 -7.95 -7.16
N ASP A 175 -15.00 -8.63 -7.68
CA ASP A 175 -14.91 -10.04 -8.07
C ASP A 175 -13.82 -10.28 -9.12
N ALA A 176 -13.74 -9.44 -10.15
CA ALA A 176 -12.71 -9.51 -11.19
C ALA A 176 -11.30 -9.28 -10.62
N LEU A 177 -11.11 -8.28 -9.76
CA LEU A 177 -9.82 -8.00 -9.11
C LEU A 177 -9.40 -9.17 -8.19
N VAL A 178 -10.33 -9.75 -7.43
CA VAL A 178 -10.05 -10.93 -6.59
C VAL A 178 -9.72 -12.15 -7.45
N ALA A 179 -10.41 -12.36 -8.58
CA ALA A 179 -10.10 -13.43 -9.52
C ALA A 179 -8.70 -13.25 -10.12
N SER A 180 -8.32 -12.03 -10.49
CA SER A 180 -6.99 -11.68 -10.96
C SER A 180 -5.90 -12.04 -9.94
N VAL A 181 -6.07 -11.68 -8.67
CA VAL A 181 -5.15 -12.06 -7.58
C VAL A 181 -5.06 -13.57 -7.40
N ARG A 182 -6.18 -14.29 -7.50
CA ARG A 182 -6.18 -15.77 -7.41
C ARG A 182 -5.41 -16.41 -8.56
N LEU A 183 -5.61 -15.91 -9.78
CA LEU A 183 -4.90 -16.36 -10.97
C LEU A 183 -3.39 -16.07 -10.84
N ALA A 184 -3.02 -14.88 -10.40
CA ALA A 184 -1.63 -14.50 -10.14
C ALA A 184 -0.94 -15.46 -9.16
N ARG A 185 -1.63 -15.88 -8.11
CA ARG A 185 -1.13 -16.87 -7.14
C ARG A 185 -1.05 -18.29 -7.70
N ALA A 186 -1.91 -18.65 -8.66
CA ALA A 186 -1.89 -19.94 -9.32
C ALA A 186 -0.80 -20.04 -10.40
N GLU A 187 -0.37 -18.92 -10.97
CA GLU A 187 0.63 -18.82 -12.05
C GLU A 187 1.83 -17.91 -11.67
N PRO A 188 2.50 -18.11 -10.50
CA PRO A 188 3.46 -17.13 -9.97
C PRO A 188 4.68 -16.95 -10.87
N GLU A 189 5.19 -18.01 -11.49
CA GLU A 189 6.35 -17.97 -12.39
C GLU A 189 6.02 -17.20 -13.67
N ARG A 190 4.82 -17.40 -14.21
CA ARG A 190 4.36 -16.73 -15.42
C ARG A 190 4.11 -15.25 -15.16
N LEU A 191 3.44 -14.91 -14.07
CA LEU A 191 3.29 -13.53 -13.63
C LEU A 191 4.66 -12.85 -13.48
N ALA A 192 5.61 -13.49 -12.80
CA ALA A 192 6.94 -12.93 -12.59
C ALA A 192 7.70 -12.72 -13.90
N PHE A 193 7.55 -13.63 -14.86
CA PHE A 193 8.14 -13.51 -16.20
C PHE A 193 7.53 -12.33 -16.96
N GLU A 194 6.20 -12.23 -17.06
CA GLU A 194 5.51 -11.13 -17.74
C GLU A 194 5.80 -9.77 -17.07
N ALA A 195 5.86 -9.71 -15.74
CA ALA A 195 6.24 -8.51 -15.00
C ALA A 195 7.71 -8.14 -15.20
N SER A 196 8.62 -9.10 -15.35
CA SER A 196 10.03 -8.87 -15.64
C SER A 196 10.21 -8.06 -16.92
N ASP A 197 9.49 -8.41 -17.97
CA ASP A 197 9.54 -7.70 -19.26
C ASP A 197 9.00 -6.26 -19.14
N SER A 198 7.99 -6.05 -18.29
CA SER A 198 7.32 -4.75 -18.14
C SER A 198 8.05 -3.78 -17.21
N TYR A 199 8.69 -4.30 -16.14
CA TYR A 199 9.28 -3.49 -15.06
C TYR A 199 10.81 -3.58 -14.98
N GLY A 200 11.44 -4.47 -15.76
CA GLY A 200 12.90 -4.58 -15.84
C GLY A 200 13.59 -5.25 -14.66
N TYR A 201 12.85 -5.92 -13.78
CA TYR A 201 13.42 -6.71 -12.68
C TYR A 201 13.60 -8.19 -13.08
N PRO A 202 14.60 -8.91 -12.54
CA PRO A 202 14.72 -10.35 -12.79
C PRO A 202 13.48 -11.14 -12.33
N ALA A 203 12.95 -12.02 -13.17
CA ALA A 203 11.73 -12.78 -12.86
C ALA A 203 11.83 -13.56 -11.54
N GLY A 204 12.98 -14.19 -11.24
CA GLY A 204 13.19 -14.89 -9.97
C GLY A 204 13.19 -13.96 -8.73
N PHE A 205 13.52 -12.68 -8.89
CA PHE A 205 13.35 -11.69 -7.83
C PHE A 205 11.87 -11.35 -7.65
N LEU A 206 11.14 -11.07 -8.73
CA LEU A 206 9.73 -10.72 -8.68
C LEU A 206 8.87 -11.85 -8.11
N ALA A 207 9.16 -13.11 -8.43
CA ALA A 207 8.47 -14.24 -7.84
C ALA A 207 8.54 -14.22 -6.30
N ARG A 208 9.76 -14.06 -5.73
CA ARG A 208 9.95 -13.96 -4.27
C ARG A 208 9.34 -12.69 -3.66
N TYR A 209 9.37 -11.59 -4.40
CA TYR A 209 8.76 -10.33 -3.96
C TYR A 209 7.24 -10.44 -3.86
N PHE A 210 6.58 -10.97 -4.89
CA PHE A 210 5.13 -11.14 -4.90
C PHE A 210 4.62 -12.10 -3.81
N GLU A 211 5.43 -13.07 -3.37
CA GLU A 211 5.09 -13.95 -2.24
C GLU A 211 4.95 -13.22 -0.90
N LYS A 212 5.58 -12.06 -0.73
CA LYS A 212 5.52 -11.24 0.49
C LYS A 212 4.25 -10.40 0.57
N LEU A 213 3.66 -10.09 -0.57
CA LEU A 213 2.50 -9.23 -0.66
C LEU A 213 1.20 -9.98 -0.38
N ARG A 214 0.28 -9.32 0.29
CA ARG A 214 -1.07 -9.80 0.56
C ARG A 214 -2.07 -8.79 0.04
N TYR A 215 -3.13 -9.29 -0.59
CA TYR A 215 -4.17 -8.46 -1.18
C TYR A 215 -5.56 -8.73 -0.59
N SER A 216 -5.71 -9.75 0.26
CA SER A 216 -6.95 -10.05 0.95
C SER A 216 -7.13 -9.15 2.17
N PHE A 217 -8.32 -8.59 2.35
CA PHE A 217 -8.65 -7.74 3.49
C PHE A 217 -9.48 -8.51 4.53
N GLY A 218 -8.84 -9.51 5.13
CA GLY A 218 -9.43 -10.38 6.15
C GLY A 218 -9.39 -9.81 7.57
N PRO A 219 -9.80 -10.60 8.57
CA PRO A 219 -9.84 -10.14 9.96
C PRO A 219 -8.48 -9.70 10.52
N ARG A 220 -7.38 -10.37 10.14
CA ARG A 220 -6.04 -10.00 10.60
C ARG A 220 -5.56 -8.68 10.00
N GLU A 221 -5.81 -8.46 8.72
CA GLU A 221 -5.50 -7.20 8.04
C GLU A 221 -6.34 -6.05 8.61
N ARG A 222 -7.63 -6.29 8.87
CA ARG A 222 -8.50 -5.29 9.52
C ARG A 222 -7.98 -4.94 10.93
N ALA A 223 -7.56 -5.93 11.72
CA ALA A 223 -6.95 -5.68 13.03
C ALA A 223 -5.64 -4.89 12.89
N GLY A 224 -4.77 -5.26 11.94
CA GLY A 224 -3.53 -4.52 11.66
C GLY A 224 -3.77 -3.07 11.24
N LEU A 225 -4.79 -2.85 10.38
CA LEU A 225 -5.20 -1.50 9.99
C LEU A 225 -5.68 -0.68 11.21
N MET A 226 -6.57 -1.23 12.03
CA MET A 226 -7.10 -0.51 13.20
C MET A 226 -5.97 -0.17 14.18
N THR A 227 -5.07 -1.11 14.49
CA THR A 227 -3.90 -0.84 15.33
C THR A 227 -3.00 0.26 14.74
N PHE A 228 -2.81 0.27 13.41
CA PHE A 228 -2.06 1.35 12.75
C PHE A 228 -2.75 2.71 12.93
N LEU A 229 -4.07 2.77 12.78
CA LEU A 229 -4.82 4.02 12.93
C LEU A 229 -4.82 4.53 14.39
N GLU A 230 -4.91 3.63 15.37
CA GLU A 230 -4.78 3.96 16.79
C GLU A 230 -3.40 4.57 17.11
N LEU A 231 -2.32 3.93 16.64
CA LEU A 231 -0.96 4.44 16.84
C LEU A 231 -0.71 5.74 16.03
N ALA A 232 -1.35 5.90 14.87
CA ALA A 232 -1.30 7.15 14.11
C ALA A 232 -2.02 8.30 14.83
N GLN A 233 -3.14 8.02 15.52
CA GLN A 233 -3.80 8.99 16.39
C GLN A 233 -2.91 9.37 17.58
N GLU A 234 -2.28 8.41 18.26
CA GLU A 234 -1.33 8.67 19.34
C GLU A 234 -0.14 9.53 18.88
N ALA A 235 0.28 9.36 17.61
CA ALA A 235 1.34 10.15 16.98
C ALA A 235 0.86 11.54 16.48
N GLY A 236 -0.43 11.90 16.67
CA GLY A 236 -0.99 13.17 16.23
C GLY A 236 -1.27 13.29 14.73
N GLU A 237 -1.33 12.16 14.03
CA GLU A 237 -1.57 12.12 12.57
C GLU A 237 -3.06 11.97 12.20
N LEU A 238 -3.90 11.68 13.19
CA LEU A 238 -5.35 11.62 13.11
C LEU A 238 -5.98 12.29 14.34
N ASP A 239 -7.08 13.00 14.15
CA ASP A 239 -7.87 13.55 15.24
C ASP A 239 -8.67 12.46 15.95
N GLU A 240 -9.20 11.51 15.19
CA GLU A 240 -9.97 10.35 15.69
C GLU A 240 -9.74 9.11 14.82
N VAL A 241 -9.91 7.94 15.40
CA VAL A 241 -9.89 6.65 14.67
C VAL A 241 -11.30 6.37 14.14
N PRO A 242 -11.50 6.36 12.81
CA PRO A 242 -12.81 6.15 12.23
C PRO A 242 -13.23 4.68 12.26
N GLU A 243 -14.53 4.42 12.24
CA GLU A 243 -15.06 3.09 11.91
C GLU A 243 -14.78 2.75 10.44
N LEU A 244 -14.46 1.48 10.17
CA LEU A 244 -14.30 0.99 8.80
C LEU A 244 -15.68 0.87 8.14
N ARG A 245 -15.91 1.65 7.09
CA ARG A 245 -17.18 1.71 6.37
C ARG A 245 -17.02 1.06 5.01
N PHE A 246 -17.79 0.02 4.75
CA PHE A 246 -17.68 -0.78 3.54
C PHE A 246 -18.78 -0.46 2.52
N VAL A 247 -18.48 -0.65 1.24
CA VAL A 247 -19.49 -0.93 0.21
C VAL A 247 -20.22 -2.18 0.69
N ARG A 248 -21.57 -2.20 0.61
CA ARG A 248 -22.38 -3.30 1.16
C ARG A 248 -21.73 -4.64 0.82
N GLU A 249 -21.38 -5.38 1.84
CA GLU A 249 -21.00 -6.78 1.68
C GLU A 249 -22.16 -7.49 0.96
N ALA A 250 -21.86 -8.17 -0.14
CA ALA A 250 -22.81 -9.11 -0.71
C ALA A 250 -23.10 -10.13 0.42
N VAL A 251 -24.33 -10.15 0.92
CA VAL A 251 -24.75 -11.16 1.88
C VAL A 251 -24.48 -12.52 1.20
N PRO A 252 -23.68 -13.42 1.80
CA PRO A 252 -23.50 -14.74 1.22
C PRO A 252 -24.86 -15.40 1.12
N ALA A 253 -25.25 -15.80 -0.09
CA ALA A 253 -26.44 -16.58 -0.34
C ALA A 253 -26.35 -17.97 0.29
#